data_05cb888b0c641c84cffcc13355592dd4
#
_entry.id   05cb888b0c641c84cffcc13355592dd4
#
_cell.length_a   1.000
_cell.length_b   1.000
_cell.length_c   1.000
_cell.angle_alpha   90.00
_cell.angle_beta   90.00
_cell.angle_gamma   90.00
#
_symmetry.space_group_name_H-M   'P 1'
#
loop_
_entity.id
_entity.type
_entity.pdbx_description
1 polymer ?
#
loop_
_entity_poly.entity_id
_entity_poly.type
_entity_poly.pdbx_seq_one_letter_code
_entity_poly.pdbx_strand_id
1 'polypeptide(L)'
;GDPVLAHMMWSTVQGSTVTLIDTQYLFAQTLWYANGLAEQTKGNLEVIAPAETVVPDDLWQRDTDACCAIRKVAPLEHALANKSAWITGLRRDDSASRANTPLVSHDMLRDVIKVNPLANFTQSDYDKYLEVHGLNEHPLTTQGYTSIGCWPCTQPATADGDARSGRWAGTEKTEC
;
A
#
# COMPACT_ATOMS: atom_id res chain seq x y z
N GLY A 1 -2.12 -0.03 -2.99
CA GLY A 1 -1.84 1.42 -2.98
C GLY A 1 -3.02 2.17 -2.38
N ASP A 2 -2.76 3.34 -1.86
CA ASP A 2 -3.76 4.19 -1.21
C ASP A 2 -4.28 5.23 -2.22
N PRO A 3 -5.57 5.19 -2.63
CA PRO A 3 -6.11 6.11 -3.63
C PRO A 3 -6.18 7.57 -3.15
N VAL A 4 -6.43 7.78 -1.85
CA VAL A 4 -6.47 9.13 -1.28
C VAL A 4 -5.09 9.76 -1.36
N LEU A 5 -4.05 9.04 -0.93
CA LEU A 5 -2.68 9.52 -1.03
C LEU A 5 -2.27 9.78 -2.48
N ALA A 6 -2.58 8.87 -3.39
CA ALA A 6 -2.24 9.02 -4.80
C ALA A 6 -2.90 10.27 -5.41
N HIS A 7 -4.20 10.45 -5.17
CA HIS A 7 -4.92 11.64 -5.62
C HIS A 7 -4.38 12.93 -5.00
N MET A 8 -4.10 12.95 -3.69
CA MET A 8 -3.48 14.11 -3.02
C MET A 8 -2.16 14.49 -3.68
N MET A 9 -1.29 13.52 -3.95
CA MET A 9 0.00 13.76 -4.58
C MET A 9 -0.16 14.36 -5.97
N TRP A 10 -0.97 13.76 -6.81
CA TRP A 10 -1.19 14.24 -8.18
C TRP A 10 -1.88 15.60 -8.25
N SER A 11 -2.75 15.92 -7.27
CA SER A 11 -3.47 17.20 -7.19
C SER A 11 -2.61 18.34 -6.66
N THR A 12 -1.64 18.07 -5.79
CA THR A 12 -0.87 19.10 -5.08
C THR A 12 0.53 19.29 -5.62
N VAL A 13 1.15 18.25 -6.19
CA VAL A 13 2.52 18.29 -6.69
C VAL A 13 2.51 17.91 -8.16
N GLN A 14 2.52 18.93 -9.01
CA GLN A 14 2.51 18.73 -10.46
C GLN A 14 3.72 17.88 -10.91
N GLY A 15 3.45 16.86 -11.71
CA GLY A 15 4.47 15.95 -12.23
C GLY A 15 4.96 14.91 -11.20
N SER A 16 4.32 14.83 -10.02
CA SER A 16 4.65 13.78 -9.06
C SER A 16 4.36 12.39 -9.62
N THR A 17 5.23 11.42 -9.28
CA THR A 17 5.05 10.02 -9.64
C THR A 17 4.62 9.24 -8.40
N VAL A 18 3.56 8.46 -8.53
CA VAL A 18 3.16 7.48 -7.52
C VAL A 18 3.66 6.11 -7.97
N THR A 19 4.42 5.45 -7.11
CA THR A 19 5.00 4.14 -7.40
C THR A 19 4.16 3.02 -6.77
N LEU A 20 3.72 2.07 -7.57
CA LEU A 20 3.07 0.83 -7.13
C LEU A 20 4.07 -0.32 -7.26
N ILE A 21 4.25 -1.09 -6.19
CA ILE A 21 5.06 -2.32 -6.26
C ILE A 21 4.14 -3.48 -6.64
N ASP A 22 4.31 -3.99 -7.85
CA ASP A 22 3.69 -5.25 -8.26
C ASP A 22 4.57 -6.41 -7.78
N THR A 23 4.13 -7.06 -6.72
CA THR A 23 4.81 -8.23 -6.16
C THR A 23 4.68 -9.49 -7.02
N GLN A 24 3.99 -9.43 -8.15
CA GLN A 24 3.53 -10.53 -8.99
C GLN A 24 2.43 -11.39 -8.31
N TYR A 25 2.00 -11.01 -7.10
CA TYR A 25 0.92 -11.63 -6.34
C TYR A 25 -0.16 -10.61 -5.94
N LEU A 26 -0.19 -9.43 -6.56
CA LEU A 26 -1.33 -8.53 -6.36
C LEU A 26 -2.60 -9.14 -6.97
N PHE A 27 -3.75 -8.81 -6.38
CA PHE A 27 -5.02 -9.07 -7.06
C PHE A 27 -5.05 -8.32 -8.40
N ALA A 28 -5.56 -8.95 -9.45
CA ALA A 28 -5.72 -8.29 -10.76
C ALA A 28 -6.54 -6.99 -10.65
N GLN A 29 -7.53 -6.98 -9.75
CA GLN A 29 -8.33 -5.79 -9.43
C GLN A 29 -7.49 -4.63 -8.90
N THR A 30 -6.41 -4.90 -8.17
CA THR A 30 -5.51 -3.85 -7.64
C THR A 30 -4.76 -3.15 -8.77
N LEU A 31 -4.23 -3.91 -9.73
CA LEU A 31 -3.54 -3.34 -10.90
C LEU A 31 -4.51 -2.57 -11.79
N TRP A 32 -5.66 -3.16 -12.08
CA TRP A 32 -6.70 -2.50 -12.87
C TRP A 32 -7.17 -1.19 -12.21
N TYR A 33 -7.44 -1.23 -10.91
CA TYR A 33 -7.88 -0.07 -10.13
C TYR A 33 -6.84 1.05 -10.11
N ALA A 34 -5.56 0.71 -9.89
CA ALA A 34 -4.49 1.70 -9.87
C ALA A 34 -4.32 2.41 -11.22
N ASN A 35 -4.40 1.68 -12.33
CA ASN A 35 -4.35 2.26 -13.67
C ASN A 35 -5.59 3.14 -13.94
N GLY A 36 -6.79 2.67 -13.63
CA GLY A 36 -8.02 3.44 -13.79
C GLY A 36 -8.03 4.74 -12.98
N LEU A 37 -7.50 4.70 -11.74
CA LEU A 37 -7.34 5.90 -10.92
C LEU A 37 -6.35 6.89 -11.55
N ALA A 38 -5.22 6.41 -12.05
CA ALA A 38 -4.23 7.26 -12.73
C ALA A 38 -4.81 7.91 -14.01
N GLU A 39 -5.57 7.14 -14.79
CA GLU A 39 -6.27 7.67 -15.97
C GLU A 39 -7.31 8.73 -15.61
N GLN A 40 -8.17 8.45 -14.61
CA GLN A 40 -9.20 9.36 -14.13
C GLN A 40 -8.62 10.69 -13.66
N THR A 41 -7.51 10.65 -12.93
CA THR A 41 -6.89 11.83 -12.29
C THR A 41 -5.78 12.44 -13.14
N LYS A 42 -5.44 11.86 -14.29
CA LYS A 42 -4.30 12.21 -15.14
C LYS A 42 -2.97 12.15 -14.35
N GLY A 43 -2.89 11.21 -13.44
CA GLY A 43 -1.75 11.00 -12.57
C GLY A 43 -0.65 10.19 -13.24
N ASN A 44 0.59 10.40 -12.82
CA ASN A 44 1.72 9.60 -13.29
C ASN A 44 1.93 8.40 -12.35
N LEU A 45 1.57 7.20 -12.81
CA LEU A 45 1.74 5.95 -12.11
C LEU A 45 2.94 5.18 -12.68
N GLU A 46 3.87 4.83 -11.80
CA GLU A 46 4.96 3.91 -12.10
C GLU A 46 4.69 2.57 -11.42
N VAL A 47 4.73 1.49 -12.19
CA VAL A 47 4.62 0.13 -11.63
C VAL A 47 5.99 -0.53 -11.68
N ILE A 48 6.51 -0.89 -10.51
CA ILE A 48 7.78 -1.60 -10.39
C ILE A 48 7.53 -3.02 -9.90
N ALA A 49 8.41 -3.94 -10.31
CA ALA A 49 8.30 -5.36 -9.99
C ALA A 49 9.66 -5.89 -9.47
N PRO A 50 9.69 -7.10 -8.89
CA PRO A 50 10.92 -7.81 -8.61
C PRO A 50 11.78 -7.96 -9.87
N ALA A 51 13.08 -8.27 -9.69
CA ALA A 51 13.97 -8.53 -10.81
C ALA A 51 13.41 -9.66 -11.72
N GLU A 52 13.69 -9.60 -13.02
CA GLU A 52 13.18 -10.57 -14.01
C GLU A 52 13.51 -12.03 -13.67
N THR A 53 14.59 -12.26 -12.93
CA THR A 53 14.98 -13.58 -12.45
C THR A 53 14.09 -14.15 -11.35
N VAL A 54 13.24 -13.30 -10.73
CA VAL A 54 12.31 -13.72 -9.68
C VAL A 54 11.00 -14.14 -10.33
N VAL A 55 10.81 -15.45 -10.47
CA VAL A 55 9.58 -16.03 -11.00
C VAL A 55 8.57 -16.31 -9.87
N PRO A 56 7.26 -16.32 -10.15
CA PRO A 56 6.25 -16.77 -9.19
C PRO A 56 6.52 -18.22 -8.74
N ASP A 57 6.43 -18.45 -7.43
CA ASP A 57 6.67 -19.72 -6.77
C ASP A 57 5.75 -19.89 -5.53
N ASP A 58 5.99 -20.87 -4.69
CA ASP A 58 5.26 -21.12 -3.45
C ASP A 58 5.94 -20.54 -2.20
N LEU A 59 6.93 -19.68 -2.35
CA LEU A 59 7.71 -19.12 -1.23
C LEU A 59 6.82 -18.37 -0.22
N TRP A 60 5.74 -17.72 -0.69
CA TRP A 60 4.77 -17.06 0.18
C TRP A 60 4.15 -18.01 1.21
N GLN A 61 4.05 -19.31 0.90
CA GLN A 61 3.50 -20.34 1.80
C GLN A 61 4.57 -20.92 2.72
N ARG A 62 5.79 -21.10 2.22
CA ARG A 62 6.90 -21.72 2.95
C ARG A 62 7.62 -20.76 3.87
N ASP A 63 7.81 -19.53 3.40
CA ASP A 63 8.50 -18.46 4.12
C ASP A 63 7.98 -17.09 3.64
N THR A 64 6.96 -16.59 4.33
CA THR A 64 6.31 -15.32 4.00
C THR A 64 7.27 -14.13 4.13
N ASP A 65 8.23 -14.19 5.06
CA ASP A 65 9.19 -13.10 5.26
C ASP A 65 10.19 -13.03 4.12
N ALA A 66 10.75 -14.15 3.71
CA ALA A 66 11.62 -14.22 2.53
C ALA A 66 10.88 -13.79 1.25
N CYS A 67 9.63 -14.22 1.07
CA CYS A 67 8.79 -13.79 -0.04
C CYS A 67 8.62 -12.26 -0.06
N CYS A 68 8.27 -11.64 1.08
CA CYS A 68 8.15 -10.19 1.19
C CYS A 68 9.49 -9.47 0.94
N ALA A 69 10.59 -10.01 1.45
CA ALA A 69 11.92 -9.43 1.25
C ALA A 69 12.28 -9.34 -0.24
N ILE A 70 12.05 -10.39 -0.99
CA ILE A 70 12.40 -10.47 -2.41
C ILE A 70 11.42 -9.66 -3.28
N ARG A 71 10.10 -9.77 -3.00
CA ARG A 71 9.07 -9.28 -3.92
C ARG A 71 8.55 -7.89 -3.60
N LYS A 72 8.80 -7.39 -2.40
CA LYS A 72 8.33 -6.08 -1.98
C LYS A 72 9.46 -5.19 -1.48
N VAL A 73 10.30 -5.69 -0.54
CA VAL A 73 11.34 -4.88 0.08
C VAL A 73 12.44 -4.55 -0.91
N ALA A 74 12.97 -5.53 -1.64
CA ALA A 74 14.04 -5.29 -2.60
C ALA A 74 13.63 -4.30 -3.73
N PRO A 75 12.45 -4.39 -4.37
CA PRO A 75 11.98 -3.36 -5.28
C PRO A 75 11.82 -1.99 -4.62
N LEU A 76 11.34 -1.92 -3.37
CA LEU A 76 11.22 -0.68 -2.62
C LEU A 76 12.61 -0.03 -2.39
N GLU A 77 13.60 -0.82 -1.96
CA GLU A 77 14.98 -0.34 -1.77
C GLU A 77 15.54 0.25 -3.06
N HIS A 78 15.32 -0.44 -4.18
CA HIS A 78 15.74 0.05 -5.49
C HIS A 78 15.05 1.37 -5.85
N ALA A 79 13.75 1.48 -5.63
CA ALA A 79 12.99 2.71 -5.89
C ALA A 79 13.43 3.89 -5.03
N LEU A 80 13.89 3.63 -3.81
CA LEU A 80 14.31 4.65 -2.84
C LEU A 80 15.80 5.00 -2.89
N ALA A 81 16.64 4.26 -3.61
CA ALA A 81 18.10 4.37 -3.60
C ALA A 81 18.64 5.79 -3.85
N ASN A 82 17.92 6.62 -4.60
CA ASN A 82 18.33 7.98 -4.93
C ASN A 82 17.28 9.04 -4.51
N LYS A 83 16.47 8.70 -3.49
CA LYS A 83 15.44 9.62 -2.98
C LYS A 83 15.88 10.19 -1.64
N SER A 84 15.56 11.44 -1.40
CA SER A 84 15.77 12.10 -0.09
C SER A 84 14.56 11.95 0.84
N ALA A 85 13.41 11.61 0.28
CA ALA A 85 12.18 11.36 1.05
C ALA A 85 11.24 10.41 0.33
N TRP A 86 10.36 9.76 1.08
CA TRP A 86 9.24 8.99 0.56
C TRP A 86 7.96 9.25 1.36
N ILE A 87 6.83 9.09 0.68
CA ILE A 87 5.52 9.37 1.25
C ILE A 87 4.72 8.08 1.26
N THR A 88 4.06 7.77 2.38
CA THR A 88 3.27 6.55 2.54
C THR A 88 1.87 6.84 3.07
N GLY A 89 0.90 5.99 2.73
CA GLY A 89 -0.49 6.10 3.16
C GLY A 89 -0.79 5.42 4.51
N LEU A 90 0.19 5.32 5.42
CA LEU A 90 -0.04 4.74 6.74
C LEU A 90 -0.97 5.60 7.57
N ARG A 91 -2.02 4.98 8.15
CA ARG A 91 -2.93 5.63 9.09
C ARG A 91 -2.82 4.96 10.46
N ARG A 92 -2.97 5.75 11.52
CA ARG A 92 -3.04 5.23 12.90
C ARG A 92 -4.27 4.36 13.13
N ASP A 93 -5.33 4.66 12.40
CA ASP A 93 -6.62 3.98 12.45
C ASP A 93 -6.62 2.58 11.80
N ASP A 94 -5.58 2.23 11.05
CA ASP A 94 -5.51 0.96 10.32
C ASP A 94 -5.33 -0.26 11.25
N SER A 95 -4.58 -0.12 12.34
CA SER A 95 -4.31 -1.21 13.30
C SER A 95 -3.62 -0.71 14.56
N ALA A 96 -3.66 -1.53 15.60
CA ALA A 96 -2.97 -1.25 16.87
C ALA A 96 -1.45 -1.07 16.68
N SER A 97 -0.81 -1.82 15.78
CA SER A 97 0.62 -1.68 15.47
C SER A 97 0.98 -0.33 14.86
N ARG A 98 0.00 0.36 14.25
CA ARG A 98 0.16 1.67 13.61
C ARG A 98 -0.27 2.86 14.46
N ALA A 99 -0.84 2.63 15.64
CA ALA A 99 -1.40 3.69 16.49
C ALA A 99 -0.44 4.87 16.77
N ASN A 100 0.86 4.62 16.77
CA ASN A 100 1.89 5.63 17.01
C ASN A 100 2.65 6.07 15.73
N THR A 101 2.09 5.83 14.55
CA THR A 101 2.70 6.27 13.28
C THR A 101 2.95 7.79 13.30
N PRO A 102 4.20 8.27 13.16
CA PRO A 102 4.49 9.69 13.12
C PRO A 102 4.10 10.29 11.77
N LEU A 103 3.75 11.59 11.74
CA LEU A 103 3.52 12.33 10.49
C LEU A 103 4.79 12.42 9.66
N VAL A 104 5.92 12.67 10.32
CA VAL A 104 7.24 12.76 9.71
C VAL A 104 8.24 12.02 10.60
N SER A 105 9.11 11.24 10.01
CA SER A 105 10.21 10.56 10.70
C SER A 105 11.42 10.41 9.80
N HIS A 106 12.58 10.15 10.39
CA HIS A 106 13.76 9.72 9.65
C HIS A 106 13.76 8.19 9.58
N ASP A 107 13.74 7.64 8.39
CA ASP A 107 13.95 6.21 8.15
C ASP A 107 15.45 5.92 8.23
N MET A 108 15.90 5.54 9.42
CA MET A 108 17.32 5.34 9.72
C MET A 108 17.96 4.22 8.89
N LEU A 109 17.15 3.25 8.45
CA LEU A 109 17.65 2.12 7.64
C LEU A 109 18.05 2.60 6.23
N ARG A 110 17.26 3.54 5.68
CA ARG A 110 17.41 4.03 4.30
C ARG A 110 18.04 5.42 4.21
N ASP A 111 18.24 6.05 5.35
CA ASP A 111 18.72 7.42 5.47
C ASP A 111 17.88 8.43 4.66
N VAL A 112 16.57 8.30 4.74
CA VAL A 112 15.59 9.14 4.03
C VAL A 112 14.51 9.67 4.97
N ILE A 113 13.91 10.79 4.63
CA ILE A 113 12.73 11.28 5.35
C ILE A 113 11.49 10.48 4.93
N LYS A 114 10.75 9.96 5.91
CA LYS A 114 9.47 9.29 5.71
C LYS A 114 8.33 10.20 6.14
N VAL A 115 7.36 10.40 5.25
CA VAL A 115 6.19 11.25 5.50
C VAL A 115 4.92 10.43 5.39
N ASN A 116 4.06 10.52 6.39
CA ASN A 116 2.77 9.82 6.46
C ASN A 116 1.63 10.84 6.58
N PRO A 117 1.24 11.52 5.50
CA PRO A 117 0.28 12.62 5.57
C PRO A 117 -1.11 12.17 6.03
N LEU A 118 -1.45 10.92 5.83
CA LEU A 118 -2.73 10.33 6.26
C LEU A 118 -2.69 9.78 7.69
N ALA A 119 -1.60 9.92 8.45
CA ALA A 119 -1.48 9.30 9.77
C ALA A 119 -2.61 9.64 10.73
N ASN A 120 -3.19 10.83 10.65
CA ASN A 120 -4.31 11.27 11.48
C ASN A 120 -5.69 11.05 10.84
N PHE A 121 -5.78 10.52 9.63
CA PHE A 121 -7.06 10.27 8.98
C PHE A 121 -7.78 9.12 9.68
N THR A 122 -8.99 9.38 10.13
CA THR A 122 -9.94 8.33 10.51
C THR A 122 -10.54 7.67 9.26
N GLN A 123 -11.24 6.54 9.45
CA GLN A 123 -11.98 5.95 8.33
C GLN A 123 -13.02 6.93 7.77
N SER A 124 -13.70 7.67 8.64
CA SER A 124 -14.68 8.71 8.21
C SER A 124 -14.04 9.82 7.36
N ASP A 125 -12.84 10.28 7.71
CA ASP A 125 -12.13 11.31 6.93
C ASP A 125 -11.75 10.76 5.55
N TYR A 126 -11.33 9.48 5.51
CA TYR A 126 -10.97 8.78 4.30
C TYR A 126 -12.16 8.64 3.35
N ASP A 127 -13.30 8.15 3.85
CA ASP A 127 -14.53 7.95 3.08
C ASP A 127 -15.06 9.27 2.54
N LYS A 128 -15.06 10.31 3.39
CA LYS A 128 -15.45 11.66 2.99
C LYS A 128 -14.55 12.23 1.89
N TYR A 129 -13.25 11.95 1.95
CA TYR A 129 -12.33 12.39 0.90
C TYR A 129 -12.65 11.73 -0.43
N LEU A 130 -12.90 10.42 -0.45
CA LEU A 130 -13.31 9.69 -1.65
C LEU A 130 -14.58 10.28 -2.25
N GLU A 131 -15.61 10.51 -1.41
CA GLU A 131 -16.89 11.08 -1.82
C GLU A 131 -16.72 12.47 -2.45
N VAL A 132 -16.04 13.39 -1.75
CA VAL A 132 -15.86 14.79 -2.18
C VAL A 132 -15.11 14.88 -3.51
N HIS A 133 -14.17 13.97 -3.75
CA HIS A 133 -13.37 13.97 -4.96
C HIS A 133 -13.86 13.00 -6.05
N GLY A 134 -15.00 12.34 -5.83
CA GLY A 134 -15.57 11.39 -6.79
C GLY A 134 -14.67 10.20 -7.10
N LEU A 135 -13.87 9.77 -6.11
CA LEU A 135 -13.00 8.62 -6.24
C LEU A 135 -13.73 7.34 -5.84
N ASN A 136 -13.60 6.32 -6.66
CA ASN A 136 -14.16 5.02 -6.33
C ASN A 136 -13.29 4.30 -5.29
N GLU A 137 -13.90 3.47 -4.47
CA GLU A 137 -13.19 2.51 -3.64
C GLU A 137 -12.58 1.37 -4.47
N HIS A 138 -11.62 0.68 -3.85
CA HIS A 138 -11.08 -0.54 -4.46
C HIS A 138 -12.19 -1.60 -4.61
N PRO A 139 -12.30 -2.31 -5.77
CA PRO A 139 -13.41 -3.24 -6.02
C PRO A 139 -13.60 -4.35 -4.98
N LEU A 140 -12.53 -4.74 -4.29
CA LEU A 140 -12.60 -5.77 -3.24
C LEU A 140 -13.16 -5.25 -1.91
N THR A 141 -13.29 -3.93 -1.70
CA THR A 141 -13.86 -3.36 -0.47
C THR A 141 -15.28 -3.86 -0.24
N THR A 142 -16.10 -3.92 -1.30
CA THR A 142 -17.47 -4.44 -1.24
C THR A 142 -17.55 -5.93 -0.94
N GLN A 143 -16.41 -6.64 -1.00
CA GLN A 143 -16.30 -8.08 -0.69
C GLN A 143 -15.70 -8.31 0.71
N GLY A 144 -15.63 -7.26 1.55
CA GLY A 144 -15.12 -7.34 2.91
C GLY A 144 -13.61 -7.20 3.08
N TYR A 145 -12.89 -6.88 2.02
CA TYR A 145 -11.43 -6.64 2.10
C TYR A 145 -11.16 -5.19 2.54
N THR A 146 -10.95 -4.98 3.81
CA THR A 146 -10.65 -3.65 4.39
C THR A 146 -9.17 -3.26 4.28
N SER A 147 -8.28 -4.24 4.07
CA SER A 147 -6.85 -4.02 3.80
C SER A 147 -6.38 -4.98 2.72
N ILE A 148 -5.89 -4.47 1.60
CA ILE A 148 -5.60 -5.28 0.41
C ILE A 148 -4.09 -5.31 0.16
N GLY A 149 -3.55 -6.52 -0.01
CA GLY A 149 -2.15 -6.77 -0.36
C GLY A 149 -2.03 -7.87 -1.41
N CYS A 150 -1.06 -8.78 -1.24
CA CYS A 150 -0.91 -9.96 -2.08
C CYS A 150 -2.09 -10.92 -1.87
N TRP A 151 -2.65 -11.47 -2.96
CA TRP A 151 -3.81 -12.37 -2.87
C TRP A 151 -3.57 -13.61 -1.99
N PRO A 152 -2.37 -14.24 -1.94
CA PRO A 152 -2.17 -15.39 -1.07
C PRO A 152 -2.13 -15.04 0.42
N CYS A 153 -1.87 -13.76 0.75
CA CYS A 153 -1.69 -13.28 2.12
C CYS A 153 -2.82 -12.35 2.58
N THR A 154 -3.95 -12.30 1.85
CA THR A 154 -5.04 -11.38 2.17
C THR A 154 -6.38 -12.09 2.04
N GLN A 155 -7.18 -12.00 3.10
CA GLN A 155 -8.55 -12.48 3.19
C GLN A 155 -9.47 -11.32 3.58
N PRO A 156 -10.80 -11.45 3.45
CA PRO A 156 -11.74 -10.51 4.04
C PRO A 156 -11.48 -10.32 5.54
N ALA A 157 -11.70 -9.12 6.06
CA ALA A 157 -11.54 -8.85 7.48
C ALA A 157 -12.52 -9.65 8.32
N THR A 158 -12.12 -9.98 9.55
CA THR A 158 -13.00 -10.61 10.53
C THR A 158 -13.90 -9.57 11.18
N ALA A 159 -15.12 -9.96 11.57
CA ALA A 159 -16.12 -9.05 12.13
C ALA A 159 -15.65 -8.31 13.39
N ASP A 160 -14.82 -8.96 14.20
CA ASP A 160 -14.31 -8.42 15.48
C ASP A 160 -12.85 -7.95 15.38
N GLY A 161 -12.25 -7.94 14.18
CA GLY A 161 -10.87 -7.56 13.95
C GLY A 161 -10.71 -6.09 13.53
N ASP A 162 -9.47 -5.57 13.60
CA ASP A 162 -9.14 -4.29 13.00
C ASP A 162 -9.15 -4.36 11.46
N ALA A 163 -8.96 -3.21 10.80
CA ALA A 163 -8.98 -3.13 9.35
C ALA A 163 -7.95 -4.04 8.66
N ARG A 164 -6.95 -4.53 9.37
CA ARG A 164 -5.90 -5.40 8.84
C ARG A 164 -6.03 -6.87 9.27
N SER A 165 -7.10 -7.24 9.97
CA SER A 165 -7.33 -8.62 10.47
C SER A 165 -7.30 -9.70 9.39
N GLY A 166 -7.61 -9.35 8.14
CA GLY A 166 -7.49 -10.25 6.99
C GLY A 166 -6.06 -10.39 6.43
N ARG A 167 -5.07 -9.63 6.94
CA ARG A 167 -3.69 -9.68 6.44
C ARG A 167 -2.90 -10.75 7.19
N TRP A 168 -2.28 -11.66 6.43
CA TRP A 168 -1.52 -12.80 6.96
C TRP A 168 -2.28 -13.64 7.99
N ALA A 169 -3.61 -13.73 7.83
CA ALA A 169 -4.47 -14.47 8.74
C ALA A 169 -3.94 -15.89 8.97
N GLY A 170 -3.87 -16.29 10.25
CA GLY A 170 -3.31 -17.59 10.66
C GLY A 170 -1.78 -17.63 10.79
N THR A 171 -1.08 -16.48 10.70
CA THR A 171 0.36 -16.35 10.97
C THR A 171 0.62 -15.33 12.07
N GLU A 172 1.86 -15.28 12.57
CA GLU A 172 2.29 -14.27 13.55
C GLU A 172 2.70 -12.94 12.91
N LYS A 173 2.71 -12.87 11.57
CA LYS A 173 3.15 -11.69 10.83
C LYS A 173 2.08 -10.58 10.90
N THR A 174 2.49 -9.35 11.19
CA THR A 174 1.62 -8.17 11.26
C THR A 174 1.98 -7.08 10.24
N GLU A 175 3.25 -7.02 9.82
CA GLU A 175 3.77 -6.02 8.88
C GLU A 175 4.81 -6.63 7.91
N CYS A 176 5.08 -5.89 6.84
CA CYS A 176 6.12 -6.20 5.86
C CYS A 176 7.09 -5.04 5.77
#